data_8b9398b2dc9261fe9abc7ff5944dd54d
#
_entry.id   8b9398b2dc9261fe9abc7ff5944dd54d
#
_cell.length_a   1.000
_cell.length_b   1.000
_cell.length_c   1.000
_cell.angle_alpha   90.00
_cell.angle_beta   90.00
_cell.angle_gamma   90.00
#
_symmetry.space_group_name_H-M   'P 1'
#
loop_
_entity.id
_entity.type
_entity.pdbx_description
1 polymer ?
#
loop_
_entity_poly.entity_id
_entity_poly.type
_entity_poly.pdbx_seq_one_letter_code
_entity_poly.pdbx_strand_id
1 'polypeptide(L)'
;MINFINRYGAEIIQRATEHLYLVTVAIFIAISVGIPLGILVTRKPKLKKPILGFANIMQTIPSLALFGLLIPVPVVGGIGDNTAIIALTLYSLLPIIRNTYTGIVGVDPAITQAGIGMGMTDMQLLWQVEIPLALGVILAGVRVATVIAIGLATIAAAIGAGGLGVFIFRGVATVNNQLLLAGAIPAALMALAADFALGFVEARLSKSTLKTINDE
;
A
#
# COMPACT_ATOMS: atom_id res chain seq x y z
N MET A 1 21.56 26.82 6.18
CA MET A 1 20.35 26.22 5.56
C MET A 1 20.21 26.57 4.08
N ILE A 2 20.26 27.83 3.69
CA ILE A 2 20.17 28.29 2.28
C ILE A 2 21.22 27.61 1.38
N ASN A 3 22.49 27.59 1.79
CA ASN A 3 23.58 26.94 1.04
C ASN A 3 23.37 25.42 0.86
N PHE A 4 22.70 24.75 1.80
CA PHE A 4 22.39 23.34 1.71
C PHE A 4 21.27 23.09 0.68
N ILE A 5 20.20 23.90 0.71
CA ILE A 5 19.10 23.81 -0.25
C ILE A 5 19.59 24.12 -1.68
N ASN A 6 20.43 25.14 -1.84
CA ASN A 6 21.02 25.45 -3.15
C ASN A 6 21.89 24.32 -3.68
N ARG A 7 22.58 23.59 -2.79
CA ARG A 7 23.48 22.49 -3.18
C ARG A 7 22.74 21.17 -3.45
N TYR A 8 21.74 20.84 -2.67
CA TYR A 8 21.08 19.54 -2.71
C TYR A 8 19.63 19.59 -3.17
N GLY A 9 19.02 20.76 -3.37
CA GLY A 9 17.60 20.89 -3.66
C GLY A 9 17.17 20.13 -4.92
N ALA A 10 17.93 20.23 -6.00
CA ALA A 10 17.67 19.49 -7.24
C ALA A 10 17.76 17.97 -7.04
N GLU A 11 18.78 17.49 -6.28
CA GLU A 11 18.93 16.07 -5.97
C GLU A 11 17.79 15.59 -5.06
N ILE A 12 17.34 16.39 -4.09
CA ILE A 12 16.19 16.03 -3.22
C ILE A 12 14.93 15.84 -4.06
N ILE A 13 14.65 16.74 -5.01
CA ILE A 13 13.47 16.63 -5.89
C ILE A 13 13.58 15.37 -6.75
N GLN A 14 14.73 15.11 -7.34
CA GLN A 14 14.96 13.91 -8.13
C GLN A 14 14.72 12.65 -7.29
N ARG A 15 15.31 12.56 -6.09
CA ARG A 15 15.14 11.40 -5.19
C ARG A 15 13.70 11.27 -4.69
N ALA A 16 12.98 12.37 -4.50
CA ALA A 16 11.58 12.34 -4.14
C ALA A 16 10.71 11.80 -5.29
N THR A 17 10.99 12.15 -6.54
CA THR A 17 10.28 11.60 -7.70
C THR A 17 10.55 10.10 -7.91
N GLU A 18 11.80 9.66 -7.75
CA GLU A 18 12.16 8.23 -7.76
C GLU A 18 11.40 7.47 -6.66
N HIS A 19 11.38 8.03 -5.45
CA HIS A 19 10.67 7.44 -4.31
C HIS A 19 9.16 7.31 -4.56
N LEU A 20 8.54 8.38 -5.07
CA LEU A 20 7.13 8.40 -5.43
C LEU A 20 6.80 7.39 -6.52
N TYR A 21 7.66 7.27 -7.54
CA TYR A 21 7.52 6.28 -8.60
C TYR A 21 7.50 4.85 -8.05
N LEU A 22 8.49 4.46 -7.24
CA LEU A 22 8.58 3.12 -6.64
C LEU A 22 7.31 2.78 -5.85
N VAL A 23 6.87 3.70 -4.99
CA VAL A 23 5.69 3.50 -4.15
C VAL A 23 4.41 3.42 -4.99
N THR A 24 4.22 4.35 -5.94
CA THR A 24 3.00 4.40 -6.75
C THR A 24 2.84 3.14 -7.57
N VAL A 25 3.90 2.68 -8.24
CA VAL A 25 3.87 1.45 -9.04
C VAL A 25 3.59 0.23 -8.15
N ALA A 26 4.29 0.12 -7.02
CA ALA A 26 4.09 -0.99 -6.09
C ALA A 26 2.67 -1.05 -5.53
N ILE A 27 2.11 0.09 -5.12
CA ILE A 27 0.74 0.17 -4.59
C ILE A 27 -0.29 -0.12 -5.67
N PHE A 28 -0.09 0.37 -6.89
CA PHE A 28 -0.99 0.06 -8.01
C PHE A 28 -1.06 -1.45 -8.28
N ILE A 29 0.10 -2.13 -8.31
CA ILE A 29 0.16 -3.59 -8.47
C ILE A 29 -0.50 -4.28 -7.26
N ALA A 30 -0.20 -3.82 -6.05
CA ALA A 30 -0.76 -4.39 -4.81
C ALA A 30 -2.28 -4.26 -4.74
N ILE A 31 -2.86 -3.15 -5.19
CA ILE A 31 -4.32 -2.95 -5.32
C ILE A 31 -4.90 -3.90 -6.36
N SER A 32 -4.28 -3.95 -7.55
CA SER A 32 -4.74 -4.77 -8.68
C SER A 32 -4.74 -6.27 -8.38
N VAL A 33 -3.87 -6.73 -7.48
CA VAL A 33 -3.78 -8.13 -7.04
C VAL A 33 -4.52 -8.35 -5.71
N GLY A 34 -4.33 -7.45 -4.75
CA GLY A 34 -4.79 -7.61 -3.38
C GLY A 34 -6.30 -7.51 -3.22
N ILE A 35 -6.96 -6.57 -3.92
CA ILE A 35 -8.43 -6.45 -3.85
C ILE A 35 -9.11 -7.69 -4.45
N PRO A 36 -8.77 -8.16 -5.68
CA PRO A 36 -9.32 -9.40 -6.20
C PRO A 36 -9.07 -10.63 -5.31
N LEU A 37 -7.88 -10.74 -4.73
CA LEU A 37 -7.58 -11.82 -3.79
C LEU A 37 -8.43 -11.71 -2.51
N GLY A 38 -8.63 -10.51 -1.98
CA GLY A 38 -9.51 -10.26 -0.84
C GLY A 38 -10.94 -10.68 -1.11
N ILE A 39 -11.49 -10.30 -2.27
CA ILE A 39 -12.82 -10.73 -2.74
C ILE A 39 -12.87 -12.27 -2.92
N LEU A 40 -11.86 -12.86 -3.55
CA LEU A 40 -11.80 -14.31 -3.75
C LEU A 40 -11.87 -15.08 -2.42
N VAL A 41 -11.19 -14.58 -1.39
CA VAL A 41 -11.18 -15.18 -0.05
C VAL A 41 -12.57 -15.15 0.59
N THR A 42 -13.40 -14.13 0.33
CA THR A 42 -14.79 -14.09 0.84
C THR A 42 -15.66 -15.17 0.19
N ARG A 43 -15.45 -15.44 -1.10
CA ARG A 43 -16.24 -16.42 -1.88
C ARG A 43 -15.73 -17.85 -1.75
N LYS A 44 -14.43 -18.03 -1.43
CA LYS A 44 -13.78 -19.35 -1.28
C LYS A 44 -13.06 -19.45 0.07
N PRO A 45 -13.78 -19.76 1.17
CA PRO A 45 -13.20 -19.78 2.53
C PRO A 45 -11.99 -20.72 2.69
N LYS A 46 -11.90 -21.79 1.88
CA LYS A 46 -10.76 -22.71 1.87
C LYS A 46 -9.45 -22.03 1.48
N LEU A 47 -9.50 -20.95 0.68
CA LEU A 47 -8.34 -20.19 0.24
C LEU A 47 -7.90 -19.12 1.25
N LYS A 48 -8.69 -18.85 2.29
CA LYS A 48 -8.38 -17.83 3.31
C LYS A 48 -7.05 -18.10 3.99
N LYS A 49 -6.87 -19.32 4.52
CA LYS A 49 -5.64 -19.68 5.24
C LYS A 49 -4.39 -19.59 4.36
N PRO A 50 -4.33 -20.18 3.14
CA PRO A 50 -3.13 -20.09 2.32
C PRO A 50 -2.84 -18.68 1.81
N ILE A 51 -3.84 -17.91 1.38
CA ILE A 51 -3.62 -16.56 0.83
C ILE A 51 -3.18 -15.59 1.93
N LEU A 52 -3.93 -15.50 3.03
CA LEU A 52 -3.54 -14.63 4.15
C LEU A 52 -2.27 -15.14 4.85
N GLY A 53 -2.06 -16.45 4.90
CA GLY A 53 -0.83 -17.06 5.43
C GLY A 53 0.39 -16.64 4.63
N PHE A 54 0.33 -16.73 3.30
CA PHE A 54 1.40 -16.26 2.43
C PHE A 54 1.70 -14.76 2.63
N ALA A 55 0.66 -13.93 2.59
CA ALA A 55 0.83 -12.49 2.79
C ALA A 55 1.39 -12.14 4.19
N ASN A 56 0.96 -12.89 5.22
CA ASN A 56 1.53 -12.76 6.57
C ASN A 56 3.03 -13.13 6.60
N ILE A 57 3.41 -14.26 5.99
CA ILE A 57 4.83 -14.69 5.94
C ILE A 57 5.67 -13.59 5.27
N MET A 58 5.21 -13.05 4.14
CA MET A 58 5.92 -11.96 3.45
C MET A 58 6.14 -10.75 4.37
N GLN A 59 5.16 -10.39 5.18
CA GLN A 59 5.27 -9.25 6.10
C GLN A 59 6.13 -9.53 7.35
N THR A 60 6.34 -10.79 7.71
CA THR A 60 7.21 -11.17 8.84
C THR A 60 8.69 -11.22 8.49
N ILE A 61 9.03 -11.37 7.22
CA ILE A 61 10.43 -11.34 6.77
C ILE A 61 10.97 -9.92 6.98
N PRO A 62 12.14 -9.72 7.60
CA PRO A 62 12.75 -8.38 7.70
C PRO A 62 12.94 -7.76 6.32
N SER A 63 12.55 -6.49 6.17
CA SER A 63 12.49 -5.83 4.85
C SER A 63 13.82 -5.89 4.09
N LEU A 64 14.92 -5.57 4.75
CA LEU A 64 16.25 -5.65 4.14
C LEU A 64 16.59 -7.07 3.67
N ALA A 65 16.16 -8.09 4.44
CA ALA A 65 16.35 -9.48 4.06
C ALA A 65 15.51 -9.86 2.84
N LEU A 66 14.24 -9.40 2.77
CA LEU A 66 13.39 -9.66 1.60
C LEU A 66 13.97 -9.03 0.34
N PHE A 67 14.42 -7.78 0.41
CA PHE A 67 15.13 -7.14 -0.71
C PHE A 67 16.32 -7.99 -1.17
N GLY A 68 17.18 -8.44 -0.22
CA GLY A 68 18.33 -9.27 -0.54
C GLY A 68 17.97 -10.63 -1.13
N LEU A 69 16.93 -11.29 -0.63
CA LEU A 69 16.45 -12.59 -1.11
C LEU A 69 15.87 -12.52 -2.53
N LEU A 70 15.32 -11.38 -2.92
CA LEU A 70 14.76 -11.20 -4.26
C LEU A 70 15.83 -10.93 -5.34
N ILE A 71 17.00 -10.39 -4.98
CA ILE A 71 18.06 -10.07 -5.95
C ILE A 71 18.44 -11.27 -6.86
N PRO A 72 18.69 -12.48 -6.33
CA PRO A 72 19.09 -13.61 -7.15
C PRO A 72 17.94 -14.30 -7.90
N VAL A 73 16.69 -13.86 -7.73
CA VAL A 73 15.53 -14.50 -8.37
C VAL A 73 15.53 -14.19 -9.87
N PRO A 74 15.63 -15.21 -10.76
CA PRO A 74 15.64 -14.98 -12.21
C PRO A 74 14.37 -14.27 -12.68
N VAL A 75 14.50 -13.40 -13.69
CA VAL A 75 13.41 -12.64 -14.34
C VAL A 75 12.80 -11.51 -13.47
N VAL A 76 12.79 -11.68 -12.15
CA VAL A 76 12.13 -10.80 -11.18
C VAL A 76 13.13 -9.95 -10.41
N GLY A 77 14.29 -10.53 -10.13
CA GLY A 77 15.36 -9.96 -9.30
C GLY A 77 16.33 -9.07 -10.07
N GLY A 78 17.35 -8.69 -9.37
CA GLY A 78 18.39 -7.76 -9.79
C GLY A 78 18.55 -6.64 -8.78
N ILE A 79 19.55 -5.81 -8.98
CA ILE A 79 19.78 -4.60 -8.19
C ILE A 79 18.93 -3.49 -8.79
N GLY A 80 18.18 -2.73 -7.94
CA GLY A 80 17.44 -1.54 -8.38
C GLY A 80 15.92 -1.67 -8.29
N ASP A 81 15.23 -0.93 -9.15
CA ASP A 81 13.81 -0.61 -9.07
C ASP A 81 12.89 -1.83 -9.12
N ASN A 82 13.15 -2.81 -9.99
CA ASN A 82 12.29 -3.96 -10.16
C ASN A 82 12.17 -4.77 -8.86
N THR A 83 13.30 -5.09 -8.24
CA THR A 83 13.34 -5.80 -6.97
C THR A 83 12.65 -4.99 -5.86
N ALA A 84 12.86 -3.67 -5.83
CA ALA A 84 12.21 -2.79 -4.88
C ALA A 84 10.69 -2.80 -5.05
N ILE A 85 10.18 -2.61 -6.27
CA ILE A 85 8.75 -2.61 -6.57
C ILE A 85 8.09 -3.93 -6.14
N ILE A 86 8.73 -5.06 -6.44
CA ILE A 86 8.19 -6.38 -6.06
C ILE A 86 8.14 -6.54 -4.55
N ALA A 87 9.22 -6.22 -3.83
CA ALA A 87 9.24 -6.30 -2.38
C ALA A 87 8.19 -5.39 -1.74
N LEU A 88 8.09 -4.13 -2.18
CA LEU A 88 7.07 -3.18 -1.72
C LEU A 88 5.64 -3.70 -1.99
N THR A 89 5.42 -4.29 -3.16
CA THR A 89 4.15 -4.92 -3.52
C THR A 89 3.80 -6.05 -2.53
N LEU A 90 4.73 -6.98 -2.29
CA LEU A 90 4.52 -8.11 -1.38
C LEU A 90 4.17 -7.65 0.04
N TYR A 91 4.85 -6.62 0.56
CA TYR A 91 4.52 -6.04 1.87
C TYR A 91 3.16 -5.37 1.90
N SER A 92 2.73 -4.80 0.79
CA SER A 92 1.46 -4.10 0.67
C SER A 92 0.26 -5.03 0.52
N LEU A 93 0.47 -6.29 0.12
CA LEU A 93 -0.62 -7.25 -0.11
C LEU A 93 -1.42 -7.54 1.17
N LEU A 94 -0.76 -7.75 2.31
CA LEU A 94 -1.47 -8.18 3.53
C LEU A 94 -2.51 -7.17 4.01
N PRO A 95 -2.20 -5.87 4.20
CA PRO A 95 -3.20 -4.90 4.63
C PRO A 95 -4.34 -4.76 3.61
N ILE A 96 -4.04 -4.81 2.30
CA ILE A 96 -5.08 -4.68 1.26
C ILE A 96 -5.99 -5.91 1.25
N ILE A 97 -5.44 -7.13 1.19
CA ILE A 97 -6.23 -8.38 1.18
C ILE A 97 -7.07 -8.50 2.44
N ARG A 98 -6.46 -8.24 3.62
CA ARG A 98 -7.13 -8.37 4.92
C ARG A 98 -8.27 -7.37 5.06
N ASN A 99 -8.05 -6.10 4.72
CA ASN A 99 -9.10 -5.08 4.83
C ASN A 99 -10.21 -5.28 3.79
N THR A 100 -9.89 -5.72 2.57
CA THR A 100 -10.90 -6.10 1.58
C THR A 100 -11.77 -7.25 2.09
N TYR A 101 -11.14 -8.31 2.61
CA TYR A 101 -11.87 -9.43 3.20
C TYR A 101 -12.73 -8.98 4.38
N THR A 102 -12.15 -8.24 5.33
CA THR A 102 -12.85 -7.81 6.55
C THR A 102 -13.98 -6.84 6.23
N GLY A 103 -13.77 -5.92 5.28
CA GLY A 103 -14.79 -4.97 4.85
C GLY A 103 -16.00 -5.67 4.25
N ILE A 104 -15.79 -6.64 3.34
CA ILE A 104 -16.89 -7.36 2.70
C ILE A 104 -17.64 -8.26 3.69
N VAL A 105 -16.92 -9.01 4.52
CA VAL A 105 -17.55 -9.90 5.53
C VAL A 105 -18.22 -9.10 6.66
N GLY A 106 -17.78 -7.86 6.89
CA GLY A 106 -18.35 -6.96 7.88
C GLY A 106 -19.63 -6.24 7.45
N VAL A 107 -20.09 -6.42 6.21
CA VAL A 107 -21.39 -5.90 5.78
C VAL A 107 -22.51 -6.56 6.57
N ASP A 108 -23.51 -5.77 7.02
CA ASP A 108 -24.61 -6.27 7.83
C ASP A 108 -25.31 -7.45 7.12
N PRO A 109 -25.40 -8.61 7.80
CA PRO A 109 -26.10 -9.78 7.26
C PRO A 109 -27.56 -9.52 6.89
N ALA A 110 -28.25 -8.58 7.57
CA ALA A 110 -29.62 -8.24 7.23
C ALA A 110 -29.72 -7.61 5.84
N ILE A 111 -28.76 -6.75 5.46
CA ILE A 111 -28.71 -6.11 4.14
C ILE A 111 -28.41 -7.16 3.06
N THR A 112 -27.46 -8.03 3.31
CA THR A 112 -27.11 -9.10 2.33
C THR A 112 -28.25 -10.10 2.15
N GLN A 113 -28.96 -10.47 3.23
CA GLN A 113 -30.14 -11.35 3.16
C GLN A 113 -31.32 -10.69 2.44
N ALA A 114 -31.56 -9.38 2.64
CA ALA A 114 -32.57 -8.64 1.90
C ALA A 114 -32.26 -8.65 0.39
N GLY A 115 -31.01 -8.42 -0.01
CA GLY A 115 -30.58 -8.52 -1.41
C GLY A 115 -30.83 -9.90 -2.02
N ILE A 116 -30.50 -10.96 -1.28
CA ILE A 116 -30.79 -12.35 -1.72
C ILE A 116 -32.29 -12.58 -1.83
N GLY A 117 -33.07 -12.09 -0.85
CA GLY A 117 -34.53 -12.20 -0.87
C GLY A 117 -35.20 -11.50 -2.05
N MET A 118 -34.60 -10.43 -2.56
CA MET A 118 -35.01 -9.73 -3.79
C MET A 118 -34.54 -10.42 -5.07
N GLY A 119 -33.83 -11.56 -4.98
CA GLY A 119 -33.37 -12.33 -6.15
C GLY A 119 -32.06 -11.83 -6.75
N MET A 120 -31.26 -11.07 -6.02
CA MET A 120 -29.93 -10.65 -6.50
C MET A 120 -29.01 -11.86 -6.67
N THR A 121 -28.28 -11.90 -7.77
CA THR A 121 -27.20 -12.87 -7.97
C THR A 121 -25.99 -12.51 -7.10
N ASP A 122 -25.10 -13.48 -6.81
CA ASP A 122 -23.86 -13.24 -6.03
C ASP A 122 -23.02 -12.09 -6.58
N MET A 123 -22.99 -11.92 -7.91
CA MET A 123 -22.23 -10.85 -8.57
C MET A 123 -22.92 -9.49 -8.37
N GLN A 124 -24.25 -9.46 -8.47
CA GLN A 124 -25.02 -8.23 -8.18
C GLN A 124 -24.87 -7.82 -6.72
N LEU A 125 -25.00 -8.78 -5.81
CA LEU A 125 -24.81 -8.54 -4.38
C LEU A 125 -23.41 -7.99 -4.08
N LEU A 126 -22.37 -8.58 -4.69
CA LEU A 126 -20.98 -8.13 -4.51
C LEU A 126 -20.80 -6.68 -4.98
N TRP A 127 -21.20 -6.36 -6.23
CA TRP A 127 -20.89 -5.07 -6.83
C TRP A 127 -21.83 -3.94 -6.43
N GLN A 128 -23.11 -4.25 -6.16
CA GLN A 128 -24.12 -3.24 -5.86
C GLN A 128 -24.33 -3.01 -4.37
N VAL A 129 -23.94 -3.97 -3.52
CA VAL A 129 -24.17 -3.91 -2.08
C VAL A 129 -22.86 -4.00 -1.29
N GLU A 130 -22.16 -5.14 -1.41
CA GLU A 130 -21.04 -5.42 -0.50
C GLU A 130 -19.83 -4.51 -0.73
N ILE A 131 -19.40 -4.33 -1.99
CA ILE A 131 -18.23 -3.47 -2.29
C ILE A 131 -18.51 -2.00 -1.93
N PRO A 132 -19.64 -1.39 -2.31
CA PRO A 132 -19.96 -0.03 -1.89
C PRO A 132 -19.94 0.16 -0.38
N LEU A 133 -20.54 -0.75 0.38
CA LEU A 133 -20.57 -0.68 1.84
C LEU A 133 -19.21 -0.97 2.49
N ALA A 134 -18.39 -1.84 1.88
CA ALA A 134 -17.05 -2.16 2.34
C ALA A 134 -15.99 -1.14 1.93
N LEU A 135 -16.31 -0.19 1.03
CA LEU A 135 -15.34 0.69 0.36
C LEU A 135 -14.46 1.47 1.35
N GLY A 136 -15.04 1.99 2.44
CA GLY A 136 -14.27 2.68 3.49
C GLY A 136 -13.19 1.80 4.10
N VAL A 137 -13.53 0.54 4.44
CA VAL A 137 -12.57 -0.41 5.02
C VAL A 137 -11.51 -0.84 4.00
N ILE A 138 -11.90 -1.02 2.73
CA ILE A 138 -10.97 -1.35 1.64
C ILE A 138 -9.96 -0.21 1.47
N LEU A 139 -10.43 1.03 1.41
CA LEU A 139 -9.57 2.22 1.28
C LEU A 139 -8.66 2.42 2.50
N ALA A 140 -9.13 2.13 3.71
CA ALA A 140 -8.28 2.12 4.90
C ALA A 140 -7.13 1.12 4.77
N GLY A 141 -7.37 -0.05 4.18
CA GLY A 141 -6.32 -1.03 3.86
C GLY A 141 -5.29 -0.50 2.87
N VAL A 142 -5.73 0.16 1.80
CA VAL A 142 -4.86 0.81 0.80
C VAL A 142 -4.04 1.93 1.45
N ARG A 143 -4.65 2.75 2.28
CA ARG A 143 -4.00 3.82 3.03
C ARG A 143 -2.86 3.30 3.91
N VAL A 144 -3.15 2.29 4.73
CA VAL A 144 -2.12 1.65 5.58
C VAL A 144 -0.99 1.06 4.74
N ALA A 145 -1.30 0.36 3.64
CA ALA A 145 -0.31 -0.20 2.73
C ALA A 145 0.60 0.89 2.14
N THR A 146 0.01 2.02 1.71
CA THR A 146 0.75 3.14 1.11
C THR A 146 1.72 3.78 2.10
N VAL A 147 1.29 4.05 3.33
CA VAL A 147 2.15 4.62 4.38
C VAL A 147 3.31 3.69 4.71
N ILE A 148 3.05 2.38 4.84
CA ILE A 148 4.09 1.36 5.05
C ILE A 148 5.06 1.33 3.87
N ALA A 149 4.55 1.34 2.62
CA ALA A 149 5.38 1.30 1.43
C ALA A 149 6.32 2.51 1.33
N ILE A 150 5.85 3.73 1.66
CA ILE A 150 6.70 4.93 1.70
C ILE A 150 7.84 4.75 2.70
N GLY A 151 7.56 4.23 3.90
CA GLY A 151 8.61 3.94 4.88
C GLY A 151 9.62 2.91 4.37
N LEU A 152 9.14 1.80 3.81
CA LEU A 152 9.99 0.71 3.29
C LEU A 152 10.79 1.10 2.04
N ALA A 153 10.28 2.00 1.21
CA ALA A 153 10.99 2.50 0.03
C ALA A 153 12.27 3.27 0.40
N THR A 154 12.39 3.80 1.63
CA THR A 154 13.67 4.36 2.10
C THR A 154 14.75 3.28 2.21
N ILE A 155 14.37 2.03 2.56
CA ILE A 155 15.30 0.91 2.71
C ILE A 155 15.72 0.36 1.34
N ALA A 156 14.87 0.51 0.31
CA ALA A 156 15.17 0.08 -1.05
C ALA A 156 16.44 0.76 -1.64
N ALA A 157 16.82 1.92 -1.14
CA ALA A 157 18.08 2.57 -1.49
C ALA A 157 19.33 1.69 -1.20
N ALA A 158 19.25 0.78 -0.21
CA ALA A 158 20.34 -0.15 0.12
C ALA A 158 20.62 -1.16 -1.02
N ILE A 159 19.64 -1.43 -1.88
CA ILE A 159 19.77 -2.30 -3.05
C ILE A 159 19.86 -1.52 -4.37
N GLY A 160 20.17 -0.22 -4.30
CA GLY A 160 20.38 0.61 -5.48
C GLY A 160 19.12 1.11 -6.19
N ALA A 161 17.94 0.99 -5.58
CA ALA A 161 16.67 1.46 -6.14
C ALA A 161 16.47 2.99 -6.05
N GLY A 162 17.44 3.74 -5.54
CA GLY A 162 17.33 5.19 -5.43
C GLY A 162 16.37 5.68 -4.35
N GLY A 163 15.67 6.76 -4.62
CA GLY A 163 14.73 7.38 -3.70
C GLY A 163 15.38 8.15 -2.55
N LEU A 164 14.55 8.67 -1.65
CA LEU A 164 14.97 9.50 -0.51
C LEU A 164 15.88 8.77 0.49
N GLY A 165 15.84 7.44 0.50
CA GLY A 165 16.71 6.60 1.31
C GLY A 165 18.21 6.81 1.02
N VAL A 166 18.58 7.20 -0.20
CA VAL A 166 19.97 7.50 -0.58
C VAL A 166 20.58 8.55 0.33
N PHE A 167 19.84 9.62 0.64
CA PHE A 167 20.28 10.65 1.57
C PHE A 167 20.40 10.12 3.00
N ILE A 168 19.45 9.29 3.42
CA ILE A 168 19.45 8.69 4.77
C ILE A 168 20.70 7.81 4.94
N PHE A 169 20.95 6.87 4.01
CA PHE A 169 22.11 5.99 4.09
C PHE A 169 23.43 6.76 3.98
N ARG A 170 23.51 7.76 3.09
CA ARG A 170 24.69 8.63 2.97
C ARG A 170 24.91 9.41 4.28
N GLY A 171 23.84 9.95 4.87
CA GLY A 171 23.89 10.68 6.14
C GLY A 171 24.37 9.81 7.30
N VAL A 172 23.89 8.57 7.39
CA VAL A 172 24.34 7.60 8.41
C VAL A 172 25.79 7.23 8.20
N ALA A 173 26.21 6.90 6.97
CA ALA A 173 27.57 6.48 6.66
C ALA A 173 28.62 7.58 6.90
N THR A 174 28.24 8.84 6.75
CA THR A 174 29.14 10.01 6.96
C THR A 174 28.91 10.75 8.29
N VAL A 175 28.03 10.21 9.15
CA VAL A 175 27.62 10.86 10.42
C VAL A 175 27.17 12.32 10.19
N ASN A 176 26.44 12.55 9.09
CA ASN A 176 26.00 13.88 8.66
C ASN A 176 24.47 14.03 8.83
N ASN A 177 24.08 14.70 9.92
CA ASN A 177 22.68 14.93 10.25
C ASN A 177 21.92 15.74 9.19
N GLN A 178 22.59 16.64 8.46
CA GLN A 178 21.95 17.44 7.43
C GLN A 178 21.50 16.56 6.24
N LEU A 179 22.37 15.63 5.81
CA LEU A 179 22.01 14.66 4.77
C LEU A 179 20.93 13.70 5.25
N LEU A 180 21.02 13.20 6.48
CA LEU A 180 20.01 12.32 7.05
C LEU A 180 18.62 12.99 7.04
N LEU A 181 18.54 14.23 7.52
CA LEU A 181 17.30 15.01 7.55
C LEU A 181 16.79 15.35 6.15
N ALA A 182 17.69 15.55 5.19
CA ALA A 182 17.31 15.81 3.78
C ALA A 182 16.57 14.63 3.12
N GLY A 183 16.81 13.43 3.59
CA GLY A 183 16.02 12.26 3.17
C GLY A 183 14.81 11.99 4.06
N ALA A 184 15.01 12.05 5.38
CA ALA A 184 13.99 11.66 6.33
C ALA A 184 12.78 12.62 6.37
N ILE A 185 13.01 13.94 6.33
CA ILE A 185 11.92 14.93 6.37
C ILE A 185 11.02 14.83 5.15
N PRO A 186 11.53 14.85 3.89
CA PRO A 186 10.67 14.70 2.72
C PRO A 186 9.93 13.34 2.70
N ALA A 187 10.56 12.25 3.12
CA ALA A 187 9.91 10.95 3.21
C ALA A 187 8.75 10.95 4.23
N ALA A 188 8.96 11.53 5.40
CA ALA A 188 7.91 11.67 6.41
C ALA A 188 6.76 12.57 5.93
N LEU A 189 7.07 13.69 5.28
CA LEU A 189 6.06 14.57 4.70
C LEU A 189 5.27 13.88 3.59
N MET A 190 5.93 13.08 2.76
CA MET A 190 5.27 12.27 1.72
C MET A 190 4.31 11.26 2.34
N ALA A 191 4.72 10.56 3.41
CA ALA A 191 3.87 9.62 4.12
C ALA A 191 2.66 10.30 4.77
N LEU A 192 2.84 11.45 5.42
CA LEU A 192 1.77 12.24 5.99
C LEU A 192 0.81 12.76 4.91
N ALA A 193 1.35 13.28 3.81
CA ALA A 193 0.53 13.77 2.69
C ALA A 193 -0.30 12.65 2.07
N ALA A 194 0.27 11.46 1.88
CA ALA A 194 -0.45 10.28 1.39
C ALA A 194 -1.53 9.84 2.38
N ASP A 195 -1.22 9.82 3.68
CA ASP A 195 -2.16 9.48 4.74
C ASP A 195 -3.36 10.43 4.76
N PHE A 196 -3.12 11.73 4.73
CA PHE A 196 -4.19 12.74 4.70
C PHE A 196 -5.01 12.69 3.41
N ALA A 197 -4.35 12.57 2.25
CA ALA A 197 -5.03 12.52 0.95
C ALA A 197 -5.94 11.29 0.84
N LEU A 198 -5.43 10.11 1.18
CA LEU A 198 -6.20 8.87 1.16
C LEU A 198 -7.29 8.86 2.24
N GLY A 199 -7.03 9.38 3.45
CA GLY A 199 -8.04 9.54 4.48
C GLY A 199 -9.16 10.48 4.09
N PHE A 200 -8.87 11.56 3.35
CA PHE A 200 -9.90 12.44 2.81
C PHE A 200 -10.76 11.75 1.75
N VAL A 201 -10.15 10.97 0.86
CA VAL A 201 -10.88 10.17 -0.15
C VAL A 201 -11.76 9.13 0.53
N GLU A 202 -11.22 8.40 1.51
CA GLU A 202 -11.95 7.43 2.34
C GLU A 202 -13.19 8.06 3.00
N ALA A 203 -13.02 9.20 3.67
CA ALA A 203 -14.10 9.90 4.36
C ALA A 203 -15.19 10.42 3.40
N ARG A 204 -14.80 10.86 2.20
CA ARG A 204 -15.76 11.34 1.18
C ARG A 204 -16.59 10.20 0.61
N LEU A 205 -15.95 9.08 0.24
CA LEU A 205 -16.61 7.95 -0.39
C LEU A 205 -17.49 7.18 0.61
N SER A 206 -17.06 7.02 1.85
CA SER A 206 -17.85 6.38 2.90
C SER A 206 -19.12 7.18 3.23
N LYS A 207 -19.06 8.52 3.29
CA LYS A 207 -20.23 9.36 3.52
C LYS A 207 -21.22 9.36 2.35
N SER A 208 -20.74 9.32 1.12
CA SER A 208 -21.59 9.28 -0.07
C SER A 208 -22.44 8.01 -0.09
N THR A 209 -21.87 6.87 0.25
CA THR A 209 -22.58 5.58 0.27
C THR A 209 -23.71 5.55 1.32
N LEU A 210 -23.44 6.09 2.52
CA LEU A 210 -24.46 6.15 3.58
C LEU A 210 -25.60 7.14 3.25
N LYS A 211 -25.34 8.20 2.52
CA LYS A 211 -26.35 9.19 2.13
C LYS A 211 -27.32 8.63 1.08
N THR A 212 -26.80 7.89 0.11
CA THR A 212 -27.66 7.27 -0.94
C THR A 212 -28.65 6.27 -0.35
N ILE A 213 -28.25 5.54 0.71
CA ILE A 213 -29.12 4.56 1.40
C ILE A 213 -30.22 5.23 2.26
N ASN A 214 -29.97 6.45 2.77
CA ASN A 214 -30.94 7.17 3.60
C ASN A 214 -31.92 8.05 2.79
N ASP A 215 -31.63 8.33 1.53
CA ASP A 215 -32.43 9.18 0.65
C ASP A 215 -33.41 8.35 -0.25
N GLU A 216 -33.36 6.99 -0.18
CA GLU A 216 -34.30 6.04 -0.79
C GLU A 216 -35.26 5.43 0.25
#